data_235cd4ec0ab93cf13e0fc7c141316d10
#
_entry.id   235cd4ec0ab93cf13e0fc7c141316d10
#
_cell.length_a   1.000
_cell.length_b   1.000
_cell.length_c   1.000
_cell.angle_alpha   90.00
_cell.angle_beta   90.00
_cell.angle_gamma   90.00
#
_symmetry.space_group_name_H-M   'P 1'
#
loop_
_entity.id
_entity.type
_entity.pdbx_description
1 polymer ?
#
loop_
_entity_poly.entity_id
_entity_poly.type
_entity_poly.pdbx_seq_one_letter_code
_entity_poly.pdbx_strand_id
1 'polypeptide(L)'
;QDALLRSVCSVHVAHVRAGDPCGTCSLLREYFARDDWDGVLADAVAGNDGEGGDADSGVGVNAAFVMQLRDMLARMDELGVSEDREGTALSALRHWSPRVERLHVQWRLAFALRREYETAVSRMYPGEYRLDSSRLLVEGAKAVGMVGDDDLPRLLVVDDCQDLTFAGFTFLKALRGAGTRLLLVGNPDEAVQTFRGSYPEYLFDQIRRQLGADMVRLPAGGAGNGRVEERAVDHVDGHTYRDLVASRISLSIRSTQDETVPLPQRPG
;
A
#
# COMPACT_ATOMS: atom_id res chain seq x y z
N GLN A 1 -8.40 12.39 8.58
CA GLN A 1 -7.22 11.58 8.94
C GLN A 1 -6.04 12.48 9.31
N ASP A 2 -5.60 13.38 8.43
CA ASP A 2 -4.39 14.21 8.63
C ASP A 2 -4.46 15.08 9.89
N ALA A 3 -5.61 15.69 10.20
CA ALA A 3 -5.78 16.49 11.40
C ALA A 3 -5.56 15.67 12.70
N LEU A 4 -6.07 14.43 12.73
CA LEU A 4 -5.87 13.51 13.86
C LEU A 4 -4.42 13.03 13.96
N LEU A 5 -3.78 12.71 12.83
CA LEU A 5 -2.37 12.35 12.82
C LEU A 5 -1.49 13.51 13.30
N ARG A 6 -1.80 14.75 12.90
CA ARG A 6 -1.14 15.95 13.43
C ARG A 6 -1.31 16.06 14.95
N SER A 7 -2.55 15.88 15.43
CA SER A 7 -2.84 15.92 16.88
C SER A 7 -2.05 14.86 17.65
N VAL A 8 -1.98 13.64 17.16
CA VAL A 8 -1.19 12.55 17.77
C VAL A 8 0.29 12.93 17.81
N CYS A 9 0.86 13.40 16.71
CA CYS A 9 2.26 13.80 16.67
C CYS A 9 2.58 15.01 17.57
N SER A 10 1.67 15.98 17.68
CA SER A 10 1.86 17.17 18.52
C SER A 10 1.97 16.84 20.01
N VAL A 11 1.30 15.77 20.47
CA VAL A 11 1.41 15.27 21.84
C VAL A 11 2.84 14.90 22.20
N HIS A 12 3.59 14.28 21.24
CA HIS A 12 4.98 13.89 21.48
C HIS A 12 5.92 15.09 21.56
N VAL A 13 5.67 16.13 20.77
CA VAL A 13 6.41 17.39 20.88
C VAL A 13 6.16 18.03 22.26
N ALA A 14 4.92 18.01 22.73
CA ALA A 14 4.58 18.50 24.08
C ALA A 14 5.25 17.67 25.18
N HIS A 15 5.30 16.35 25.08
CA HIS A 15 6.00 15.47 26.03
C HIS A 15 7.48 15.83 26.18
N VAL A 16 8.18 16.05 25.08
CA VAL A 16 9.60 16.41 25.13
C VAL A 16 9.80 17.80 25.74
N ARG A 17 8.96 18.77 25.39
CA ARG A 17 9.03 20.14 25.96
C ARG A 17 8.71 20.15 27.45
N ALA A 18 7.85 19.24 27.90
CA ALA A 18 7.55 19.07 29.31
C ALA A 18 8.63 18.28 30.09
N GLY A 19 9.61 17.72 29.39
CA GLY A 19 10.64 16.86 30.01
C GLY A 19 10.16 15.47 30.43
N ASP A 20 9.03 15.01 29.88
CA ASP A 20 8.41 13.71 30.17
C ASP A 20 8.24 12.87 28.88
N PRO A 21 9.33 12.43 28.23
CA PRO A 21 9.26 11.66 26.99
C PRO A 21 8.71 10.25 27.21
N CYS A 22 7.77 9.83 26.38
CA CYS A 22 7.19 8.49 26.38
C CYS A 22 7.97 7.51 25.46
N GLY A 23 7.51 6.25 25.39
CA GLY A 23 8.11 5.23 24.53
C GLY A 23 8.11 5.62 23.04
N THR A 24 7.03 6.23 22.55
CA THR A 24 6.95 6.71 21.14
C THR A 24 7.91 7.87 20.89
N CYS A 25 8.17 8.75 21.87
CA CYS A 25 9.21 9.78 21.77
C CYS A 25 10.59 9.16 21.53
N SER A 26 10.90 8.03 22.20
CA SER A 26 12.16 7.31 21.98
C SER A 26 12.26 6.74 20.58
N LEU A 27 11.14 6.22 20.01
CA LEU A 27 11.09 5.74 18.63
C LEU A 27 11.23 6.89 17.62
N LEU A 28 10.64 8.05 17.87
CA LEU A 28 10.82 9.24 17.05
C LEU A 28 12.28 9.70 17.02
N ARG A 29 12.95 9.71 18.19
CA ARG A 29 14.39 10.01 18.26
C ARG A 29 15.21 9.03 17.42
N GLU A 30 14.94 7.75 17.54
CA GLU A 30 15.61 6.69 16.77
C GLU A 30 15.35 6.84 15.27
N TYR A 31 14.10 7.15 14.88
CA TYR A 31 13.72 7.35 13.48
C TYR A 31 14.42 8.55 12.83
N PHE A 32 14.44 9.69 13.50
CA PHE A 32 15.12 10.90 13.00
C PHE A 32 16.63 10.83 13.17
N ALA A 33 17.13 9.91 14.00
CA ALA A 33 18.54 9.80 14.40
C ALA A 33 19.12 11.12 14.94
N ARG A 34 18.29 11.88 15.71
CA ARG A 34 18.62 13.22 16.23
C ARG A 34 17.97 13.41 17.59
N ASP A 35 18.66 14.14 18.45
CA ASP A 35 18.13 14.51 19.77
C ASP A 35 17.11 15.65 19.70
N ASP A 36 17.26 16.56 18.73
CA ASP A 36 16.36 17.69 18.46
C ASP A 36 15.22 17.36 17.48
N TRP A 37 14.79 16.11 17.45
CA TRP A 37 13.76 15.62 16.53
C TRP A 37 12.41 16.35 16.68
N ASP A 38 12.11 16.86 17.87
CA ASP A 38 10.90 17.65 18.13
C ASP A 38 10.89 18.97 17.36
N GLY A 39 12.06 19.59 17.18
CA GLY A 39 12.23 20.76 16.33
C GLY A 39 12.07 20.47 14.83
N VAL A 40 12.41 19.23 14.41
CA VAL A 40 12.22 18.78 13.03
C VAL A 40 10.75 18.40 12.78
N LEU A 41 10.12 17.80 13.79
CA LEU A 41 8.72 17.38 13.71
C LEU A 41 7.78 18.59 13.80
N ALA A 42 8.11 19.58 14.63
CA ALA A 42 7.35 20.82 14.68
C ALA A 42 7.55 21.58 13.36
N ASP A 43 6.48 21.97 12.70
CA ASP A 43 6.60 22.98 11.66
C ASP A 43 7.22 24.23 12.33
N ALA A 44 8.40 24.59 11.87
CA ALA A 44 8.84 25.96 12.07
C ALA A 44 7.77 26.81 11.38
N VAL A 45 6.92 27.45 12.16
CA VAL A 45 6.05 28.52 11.68
C VAL A 45 6.99 29.63 11.20
N ALA A 46 7.52 29.45 10.01
CA ALA A 46 8.21 30.51 9.29
C ALA A 46 7.13 31.55 9.01
N GLY A 47 7.28 32.71 9.69
CA GLY A 47 6.43 33.86 9.59
C GLY A 47 5.73 33.99 8.24
N ASN A 48 4.46 33.73 8.25
CA ASN A 48 3.55 34.33 7.31
C ASN A 48 2.67 35.24 8.16
N ASP A 49 3.09 36.52 8.23
CA ASP A 49 2.33 37.63 8.78
C ASP A 49 1.06 37.82 7.92
N GLY A 50 0.15 36.87 7.98
CA GLY A 50 -1.18 36.88 7.36
C GLY A 50 -2.20 36.93 8.48
N GLU A 51 -2.79 38.10 8.66
CA GLU A 51 -3.84 38.43 9.61
C GLU A 51 -4.93 37.35 9.65
N GLY A 52 -5.24 36.82 10.86
CA GLY A 52 -6.49 36.12 11.13
C GLY A 52 -6.43 34.65 11.46
N GLY A 53 -5.42 34.16 12.18
CA GLY A 53 -5.40 32.79 12.72
C GLY A 53 -5.71 32.79 14.21
N ASP A 54 -6.73 32.00 14.61
CA ASP A 54 -7.08 31.72 15.99
C ASP A 54 -5.82 31.29 16.79
N ALA A 55 -5.57 31.97 17.89
CA ALA A 55 -4.42 31.80 18.78
C ALA A 55 -4.42 30.48 19.59
N ASP A 56 -5.22 29.49 19.21
CA ASP A 56 -5.30 28.15 19.81
C ASP A 56 -4.66 27.06 18.93
N SER A 57 -3.84 27.45 17.96
CA SER A 57 -3.12 26.51 17.09
C SER A 57 -1.93 25.96 17.86
N GLY A 58 -2.13 24.81 18.49
CA GLY A 58 -1.05 23.99 19.04
C GLY A 58 0.09 23.81 18.04
N VAL A 59 1.28 23.59 18.56
CA VAL A 59 2.54 23.34 17.81
C VAL A 59 2.26 22.67 16.47
N GLY A 60 2.51 23.39 15.38
CA GLY A 60 2.36 22.86 14.02
C GLY A 60 3.24 21.62 13.86
N VAL A 61 2.71 20.58 13.24
CA VAL A 61 3.47 19.36 12.90
C VAL A 61 3.75 19.36 11.42
N ASN A 62 4.99 19.04 11.07
CA ASN A 62 5.49 19.00 9.70
C ASN A 62 4.54 18.21 8.77
N ALA A 63 3.98 18.89 7.77
CA ALA A 63 3.01 18.33 6.85
C ALA A 63 3.58 17.16 6.04
N ALA A 64 4.86 17.20 5.68
CA ALA A 64 5.51 16.13 4.94
C ALA A 64 5.62 14.86 5.79
N PHE A 65 5.92 14.98 7.09
CA PHE A 65 5.93 13.84 8.01
C PHE A 65 4.54 13.24 8.18
N VAL A 66 3.51 14.06 8.35
CA VAL A 66 2.12 13.58 8.46
C VAL A 66 1.69 12.81 7.20
N MET A 67 2.03 13.33 6.04
CA MET A 67 1.75 12.66 4.77
C MET A 67 2.51 11.32 4.67
N GLN A 68 3.78 11.30 5.02
CA GLN A 68 4.58 10.08 5.05
C GLN A 68 4.02 9.05 6.05
N LEU A 69 3.60 9.48 7.23
CA LEU A 69 2.97 8.61 8.22
C LEU A 69 1.66 8.03 7.70
N ARG A 70 0.80 8.85 7.12
CA ARG A 70 -0.45 8.39 6.48
C ARG A 70 -0.19 7.32 5.44
N ASP A 71 0.80 7.57 4.56
CA ASP A 71 1.16 6.62 3.50
C ASP A 71 1.74 5.32 4.07
N MET A 72 2.50 5.39 5.17
CA MET A 72 2.97 4.21 5.89
C MET A 72 1.81 3.39 6.48
N LEU A 73 0.85 4.04 7.13
CA LEU A 73 -0.33 3.37 7.71
C LEU A 73 -1.19 2.73 6.61
N ALA A 74 -1.43 3.44 5.51
CA ALA A 74 -2.13 2.90 4.34
C ALA A 74 -1.39 1.68 3.77
N ARG A 75 -0.06 1.74 3.69
CA ARG A 75 0.76 0.62 3.23
C ARG A 75 0.65 -0.61 4.14
N MET A 76 0.61 -0.42 5.45
CA MET A 76 0.41 -1.53 6.39
C MET A 76 -0.95 -2.21 6.14
N ASP A 77 -2.00 -1.42 5.92
CA ASP A 77 -3.33 -1.95 5.63
C ASP A 77 -3.35 -2.69 4.27
N GLU A 78 -2.79 -2.11 3.23
CA GLU A 78 -2.70 -2.72 1.89
C GLU A 78 -1.92 -4.04 1.88
N LEU A 79 -0.91 -4.16 2.75
CA LEU A 79 -0.16 -5.40 2.97
C LEU A 79 -0.88 -6.38 3.91
N GLY A 80 -2.03 -6.00 4.47
CA GLY A 80 -2.78 -6.83 5.42
C GLY A 80 -2.03 -7.05 6.73
N VAL A 81 -1.18 -6.10 7.13
CA VAL A 81 -0.41 -6.17 8.38
C VAL A 81 -1.23 -5.56 9.50
N SER A 82 -1.81 -6.41 10.34
CA SER A 82 -2.57 -6.05 11.52
C SER A 82 -1.69 -6.01 12.77
N GLU A 83 -2.20 -5.44 13.87
CA GLU A 83 -1.45 -5.31 15.13
C GLU A 83 -1.02 -6.65 15.73
N ASP A 84 -1.86 -7.67 15.63
CA ASP A 84 -1.54 -9.03 16.09
C ASP A 84 -0.36 -9.66 15.36
N ARG A 85 0.00 -9.13 14.20
CA ARG A 85 1.16 -9.55 13.39
C ARG A 85 2.42 -8.70 13.60
N GLU A 86 2.37 -7.69 14.49
CA GLU A 86 3.53 -6.82 14.75
C GLU A 86 4.80 -7.61 15.05
N GLY A 87 4.74 -8.56 15.99
CA GLY A 87 5.88 -9.38 16.37
C GLY A 87 6.45 -10.19 15.20
N THR A 88 5.58 -10.74 14.34
CA THR A 88 6.00 -11.50 13.16
C THR A 88 6.63 -10.57 12.12
N ALA A 89 5.99 -9.43 11.83
CA ALA A 89 6.49 -8.46 10.87
C ALA A 89 7.86 -7.90 11.29
N LEU A 90 8.00 -7.52 12.56
CA LEU A 90 9.26 -7.00 13.09
C LEU A 90 10.36 -8.07 13.16
N SER A 91 10.01 -9.32 13.47
CA SER A 91 10.99 -10.41 13.48
C SER A 91 11.53 -10.74 12.09
N ALA A 92 10.73 -10.57 11.05
CA ALA A 92 11.16 -10.72 9.66
C ALA A 92 12.18 -9.65 9.22
N LEU A 93 12.20 -8.50 9.90
CA LEU A 93 13.11 -7.39 9.62
C LEU A 93 14.37 -7.39 10.48
N ARG A 94 14.71 -8.51 11.14
CA ARG A 94 15.90 -8.57 12.02
C ARG A 94 17.20 -8.70 11.22
N HIS A 95 18.11 -7.75 11.43
CA HIS A 95 19.59 -7.86 11.34
C HIS A 95 20.24 -8.28 10.01
N TRP A 96 19.87 -7.67 8.88
CA TRP A 96 20.54 -8.04 7.62
C TRP A 96 21.43 -6.92 7.02
N SER A 97 21.07 -5.67 7.29
CA SER A 97 21.83 -4.51 6.80
C SER A 97 21.34 -3.22 7.46
N PRO A 98 22.12 -2.10 7.39
CA PRO A 98 21.68 -0.79 7.90
C PRO A 98 20.36 -0.30 7.28
N ARG A 99 20.06 -0.72 6.05
CA ARG A 99 18.80 -0.39 5.39
C ARG A 99 17.61 -1.12 6.03
N VAL A 100 17.78 -2.38 6.36
CA VAL A 100 16.76 -3.21 7.03
C VAL A 100 16.56 -2.73 8.47
N GLU A 101 17.62 -2.32 9.16
CA GLU A 101 17.54 -1.74 10.50
C GLU A 101 16.72 -0.45 10.50
N ARG A 102 16.97 0.44 9.54
CA ARG A 102 16.14 1.65 9.36
C ARG A 102 14.68 1.31 9.11
N LEU A 103 14.40 0.32 8.26
CA LEU A 103 13.06 -0.16 7.99
C LEU A 103 12.39 -0.72 9.26
N HIS A 104 13.13 -1.45 10.07
CA HIS A 104 12.65 -1.97 11.35
C HIS A 104 12.22 -0.84 12.30
N VAL A 105 13.03 0.23 12.41
CA VAL A 105 12.68 1.42 13.21
C VAL A 105 11.42 2.08 12.65
N GLN A 106 11.33 2.25 11.34
CA GLN A 106 10.14 2.80 10.67
C GLN A 106 8.87 2.01 11.03
N TRP A 107 8.93 0.68 10.94
CA TRP A 107 7.78 -0.17 11.24
C TRP A 107 7.38 -0.12 12.72
N ARG A 108 8.34 -0.13 13.64
CA ARG A 108 8.09 0.03 15.09
C ARG A 108 7.37 1.35 15.37
N LEU A 109 7.86 2.44 14.79
CA LEU A 109 7.23 3.76 14.90
C LEU A 109 5.83 3.77 14.30
N ALA A 110 5.64 3.18 13.12
CA ALA A 110 4.33 3.11 12.48
C ALA A 110 3.31 2.34 13.32
N PHE A 111 3.67 1.21 13.92
CA PHE A 111 2.80 0.48 14.84
C PHE A 111 2.44 1.30 16.09
N ALA A 112 3.42 1.98 16.67
CA ALA A 112 3.17 2.82 17.85
C ALA A 112 2.19 3.95 17.53
N LEU A 113 2.47 4.72 16.49
CA LEU A 113 1.62 5.84 16.07
C LEU A 113 0.25 5.38 15.57
N ARG A 114 0.15 4.19 14.96
CA ARG A 114 -1.13 3.58 14.59
C ARG A 114 -2.03 3.36 15.80
N ARG A 115 -1.52 2.74 16.86
CA ARG A 115 -2.29 2.51 18.11
C ARG A 115 -2.79 3.81 18.71
N GLU A 116 -1.95 4.83 18.72
CA GLU A 116 -2.33 6.15 19.25
C GLU A 116 -3.38 6.82 18.37
N TYR A 117 -3.23 6.73 17.04
CA TYR A 117 -4.20 7.23 16.08
C TYR A 117 -5.57 6.53 16.25
N GLU A 118 -5.60 5.21 16.33
CA GLU A 118 -6.84 4.45 16.53
C GLU A 118 -7.50 4.78 17.89
N THR A 119 -6.70 5.00 18.92
CA THR A 119 -7.18 5.49 20.22
C THR A 119 -7.78 6.89 20.11
N ALA A 120 -7.13 7.78 19.35
CA ALA A 120 -7.64 9.13 19.11
C ALA A 120 -8.95 9.12 18.31
N VAL A 121 -9.06 8.26 17.26
CA VAL A 121 -10.30 8.07 16.51
C VAL A 121 -11.42 7.60 17.44
N SER A 122 -11.18 6.59 18.26
CA SER A 122 -12.19 6.03 19.17
C SER A 122 -12.65 7.05 20.23
N ARG A 123 -11.76 7.92 20.68
CA ARG A 123 -12.11 8.99 21.64
C ARG A 123 -12.90 10.14 21.00
N MET A 124 -12.54 10.49 19.75
CA MET A 124 -13.19 11.59 19.05
C MET A 124 -14.58 11.23 18.51
N TYR A 125 -14.78 9.96 18.19
CA TYR A 125 -16.01 9.44 17.60
C TYR A 125 -16.55 8.23 18.37
N PRO A 126 -16.94 8.41 19.63
CA PRO A 126 -17.41 7.34 20.49
C PRO A 126 -18.70 6.73 19.92
N GLY A 127 -18.68 5.40 19.71
CA GLY A 127 -19.82 4.65 19.16
C GLY A 127 -19.99 4.76 17.65
N GLU A 128 -19.12 5.49 16.95
CA GLU A 128 -19.10 5.50 15.49
C GLU A 128 -18.05 4.54 14.97
N TYR A 129 -18.42 3.79 13.94
CA TYR A 129 -17.47 2.96 13.19
C TYR A 129 -16.89 3.77 12.04
N ARG A 130 -15.65 4.19 12.19
CA ARG A 130 -14.94 4.98 11.18
C ARG A 130 -13.72 4.20 10.68
N LEU A 131 -13.63 4.09 9.36
CA LEU A 131 -12.53 3.43 8.68
C LEU A 131 -11.85 4.39 7.72
N ASP A 132 -10.54 4.29 7.67
CA ASP A 132 -9.77 4.81 6.57
C ASP A 132 -10.00 3.93 5.33
N SER A 133 -9.94 4.52 4.14
CA SER A 133 -10.20 3.80 2.89
C SER A 133 -9.26 2.60 2.68
N SER A 134 -8.02 2.68 3.16
CA SER A 134 -7.04 1.59 3.11
C SER A 134 -7.45 0.38 3.94
N ARG A 135 -8.19 0.58 5.04
CA ARG A 135 -8.66 -0.50 5.92
C ARG A 135 -9.94 -1.17 5.45
N LEU A 136 -10.64 -0.58 4.50
CA LEU A 136 -11.95 -1.07 4.07
C LEU A 136 -11.91 -2.54 3.64
N LEU A 137 -10.92 -2.95 2.87
CA LEU A 137 -10.77 -4.33 2.41
C LEU A 137 -10.38 -5.29 3.54
N VAL A 138 -9.57 -4.84 4.49
CA VAL A 138 -9.18 -5.64 5.66
C VAL A 138 -10.38 -5.93 6.55
N GLU A 139 -11.16 -4.90 6.87
CA GLU A 139 -12.37 -5.04 7.68
C GLU A 139 -13.49 -5.75 6.92
N GLY A 140 -13.60 -5.50 5.62
CA GLY A 140 -14.50 -6.24 4.74
C GLY A 140 -14.22 -7.74 4.76
N ALA A 141 -12.95 -8.14 4.71
CA ALA A 141 -12.58 -9.55 4.80
C ALA A 141 -13.02 -10.21 6.12
N LYS A 142 -12.94 -9.48 7.24
CA LYS A 142 -13.42 -9.96 8.55
C LYS A 142 -14.95 -10.04 8.60
N ALA A 143 -15.62 -9.08 7.96
CA ALA A 143 -17.08 -8.97 7.98
C ALA A 143 -17.79 -10.01 7.08
N VAL A 144 -17.11 -10.59 6.09
CA VAL A 144 -17.72 -11.58 5.15
C VAL A 144 -18.44 -12.70 5.89
N GLY A 145 -17.86 -13.23 6.97
CA GLY A 145 -18.47 -14.30 7.75
C GLY A 145 -19.71 -13.89 8.58
N MET A 146 -20.01 -12.58 8.64
CA MET A 146 -21.21 -12.05 9.33
C MET A 146 -22.33 -11.70 8.35
N VAL A 147 -22.07 -11.79 7.05
CA VAL A 147 -23.04 -11.52 5.99
C VAL A 147 -23.80 -12.81 5.68
N GLY A 148 -25.12 -12.73 5.50
CA GLY A 148 -25.93 -13.89 5.12
C GLY A 148 -25.55 -14.40 3.72
N ASP A 149 -25.65 -15.71 3.52
CA ASP A 149 -25.26 -16.35 2.24
C ASP A 149 -26.04 -15.78 1.04
N ASP A 150 -27.26 -15.35 1.23
CA ASP A 150 -28.10 -14.75 0.18
C ASP A 150 -27.68 -13.32 -0.18
N ASP A 151 -26.97 -12.64 0.70
CA ASP A 151 -26.48 -11.28 0.51
C ASP A 151 -25.08 -11.24 -0.15
N LEU A 152 -24.42 -12.39 -0.23
CA LEU A 152 -23.12 -12.50 -0.88
C LEU A 152 -23.26 -12.69 -2.40
N PRO A 153 -22.37 -12.10 -3.20
CA PRO A 153 -22.40 -12.29 -4.64
C PRO A 153 -22.13 -13.76 -5.00
N ARG A 154 -22.95 -14.34 -5.85
CA ARG A 154 -22.72 -15.71 -6.34
C ARG A 154 -21.50 -15.81 -7.25
N LEU A 155 -21.20 -14.74 -7.97
CA LEU A 155 -20.05 -14.60 -8.84
C LEU A 155 -19.48 -13.18 -8.70
N LEU A 156 -18.19 -13.09 -8.50
CA LEU A 156 -17.43 -11.83 -8.54
C LEU A 156 -16.43 -11.90 -9.69
N VAL A 157 -16.50 -10.92 -10.57
CA VAL A 157 -15.52 -10.71 -11.65
C VAL A 157 -14.60 -9.57 -11.23
N VAL A 158 -13.30 -9.82 -11.27
CA VAL A 158 -12.27 -8.82 -10.96
C VAL A 158 -11.43 -8.63 -12.20
N ASP A 159 -11.46 -7.44 -12.75
CA ASP A 159 -10.59 -7.02 -13.83
C ASP A 159 -9.34 -6.35 -13.25
N ASP A 160 -8.27 -6.30 -14.03
CA ASP A 160 -6.97 -5.77 -13.62
C ASP A 160 -6.46 -6.36 -12.29
N CYS A 161 -6.65 -7.67 -12.10
CA CYS A 161 -6.30 -8.33 -10.84
C CYS A 161 -4.79 -8.27 -10.53
N GLN A 162 -3.92 -7.92 -11.49
CA GLN A 162 -2.50 -7.67 -11.26
C GLN A 162 -2.25 -6.48 -10.32
N ASP A 163 -3.21 -5.57 -10.20
CA ASP A 163 -3.11 -4.39 -9.32
C ASP A 163 -3.74 -4.59 -7.94
N LEU A 164 -4.20 -5.80 -7.63
CA LEU A 164 -4.69 -6.12 -6.30
C LEU A 164 -3.60 -5.99 -5.25
N THR A 165 -3.97 -5.41 -4.11
CA THR A 165 -3.16 -5.43 -2.88
C THR A 165 -3.34 -6.76 -2.14
N PHE A 166 -2.48 -7.04 -1.14
CA PHE A 166 -2.67 -8.20 -0.27
C PHE A 166 -3.96 -8.16 0.54
N ALA A 167 -4.40 -6.97 0.94
CA ALA A 167 -5.70 -6.78 1.58
C ALA A 167 -6.84 -7.17 0.62
N GLY A 168 -6.76 -6.75 -0.65
CA GLY A 168 -7.70 -7.15 -1.70
C GLY A 168 -7.72 -8.66 -1.91
N PHE A 169 -6.56 -9.29 -2.00
CA PHE A 169 -6.46 -10.74 -2.11
C PHE A 169 -7.08 -11.46 -0.91
N THR A 170 -6.83 -10.97 0.32
CA THR A 170 -7.40 -11.55 1.55
C THR A 170 -8.92 -11.42 1.56
N PHE A 171 -9.46 -10.31 1.08
CA PHE A 171 -10.90 -10.12 0.93
C PHE A 171 -11.51 -11.11 -0.09
N LEU A 172 -10.88 -11.28 -1.26
CA LEU A 172 -11.32 -12.27 -2.25
C LEU A 172 -11.27 -13.69 -1.69
N LYS A 173 -10.25 -14.01 -0.91
CA LYS A 173 -10.13 -15.32 -0.24
C LYS A 173 -11.27 -15.55 0.76
N ALA A 174 -11.66 -14.52 1.52
CA ALA A 174 -12.79 -14.59 2.44
C ALA A 174 -14.10 -14.84 1.68
N LEU A 175 -14.38 -14.09 0.61
CA LEU A 175 -15.54 -14.28 -0.26
C LEU A 175 -15.57 -15.67 -0.90
N ARG A 176 -14.43 -16.16 -1.38
CA ARG A 176 -14.32 -17.53 -1.93
C ARG A 176 -14.64 -18.58 -0.88
N GLY A 177 -14.14 -18.39 0.36
CA GLY A 177 -14.43 -19.26 1.50
C GLY A 177 -15.90 -19.28 1.88
N ALA A 178 -16.62 -18.19 1.69
CA ALA A 178 -18.06 -18.05 1.91
C ALA A 178 -18.91 -18.50 0.70
N GLY A 179 -18.31 -19.08 -0.35
CA GLY A 179 -19.05 -19.68 -1.46
C GLY A 179 -19.13 -18.82 -2.74
N THR A 180 -18.64 -17.59 -2.74
CA THR A 180 -18.56 -16.76 -3.95
C THR A 180 -17.62 -17.39 -4.98
N ARG A 181 -18.07 -17.51 -6.23
CA ARG A 181 -17.21 -17.88 -7.34
C ARG A 181 -16.44 -16.67 -7.83
N LEU A 182 -15.16 -16.86 -8.16
CA LEU A 182 -14.28 -15.77 -8.59
C LEU A 182 -13.87 -16.00 -10.05
N LEU A 183 -13.98 -14.95 -10.86
CA LEU A 183 -13.34 -14.84 -12.16
C LEU A 183 -12.37 -13.66 -12.11
N LEU A 184 -11.07 -13.96 -12.21
CA LEU A 184 -10.01 -12.97 -12.14
C LEU A 184 -9.40 -12.82 -13.53
N VAL A 185 -9.40 -11.60 -14.02
CA VAL A 185 -8.81 -11.23 -15.31
C VAL A 185 -7.66 -10.29 -15.04
N GLY A 186 -6.53 -10.48 -15.71
CA GLY A 186 -5.39 -9.60 -15.52
C GLY A 186 -4.17 -10.01 -16.32
N ASN A 187 -3.28 -9.05 -16.49
CA ASN A 187 -2.00 -9.24 -17.13
C ASN A 187 -0.87 -8.82 -16.17
N PRO A 188 -0.03 -9.74 -15.68
CA PRO A 188 1.04 -9.40 -14.76
C PRO A 188 2.03 -8.39 -15.33
N ASP A 189 2.11 -8.28 -16.66
CA ASP A 189 3.01 -7.36 -17.35
C ASP A 189 2.51 -5.92 -17.40
N GLU A 190 1.24 -5.68 -17.03
CA GLU A 190 0.59 -4.38 -17.07
C GLU A 190 0.37 -3.80 -15.66
N ALA A 191 0.98 -4.38 -14.63
CA ALA A 191 0.84 -3.90 -13.25
C ALA A 191 1.38 -2.48 -13.09
N VAL A 192 0.53 -1.55 -12.65
CA VAL A 192 0.87 -0.14 -12.45
C VAL A 192 0.86 0.28 -10.98
N GLN A 193 0.34 -0.57 -10.08
CA GLN A 193 0.18 -0.27 -8.65
C GLN A 193 1.28 -0.88 -7.75
N THR A 194 2.43 -1.24 -8.32
CA THR A 194 3.54 -1.85 -7.56
C THR A 194 4.03 -0.94 -6.42
N PHE A 195 3.96 0.37 -6.60
CA PHE A 195 4.30 1.36 -5.57
C PHE A 195 3.30 1.36 -4.40
N ARG A 196 2.08 0.83 -4.57
CA ARG A 196 1.05 0.67 -3.52
C ARG A 196 1.01 -0.71 -2.90
N GLY A 197 1.93 -1.62 -3.24
CA GLY A 197 2.00 -2.95 -2.65
C GLY A 197 1.35 -4.05 -3.48
N SER A 198 1.10 -3.80 -4.73
CA SER A 198 0.83 -4.84 -5.71
C SER A 198 2.16 -5.53 -6.06
N TYR A 199 2.14 -6.86 -5.99
CA TYR A 199 3.27 -7.73 -6.37
C TYR A 199 2.73 -8.81 -7.30
N PRO A 200 2.58 -8.53 -8.60
CA PRO A 200 1.80 -9.36 -9.53
C PRO A 200 2.29 -10.81 -9.57
N GLU A 201 3.58 -11.05 -9.68
CA GLU A 201 4.13 -12.43 -9.74
C GLU A 201 3.76 -13.24 -8.50
N TYR A 202 4.00 -12.66 -7.32
CA TYR A 202 3.66 -13.29 -6.06
C TYR A 202 2.14 -13.46 -5.92
N LEU A 203 1.36 -12.45 -6.32
CA LEU A 203 -0.09 -12.46 -6.25
C LEU A 203 -0.68 -13.58 -7.11
N PHE A 204 -0.25 -13.71 -8.37
CA PHE A 204 -0.74 -14.77 -9.26
C PHE A 204 -0.37 -16.18 -8.74
N ASP A 205 0.79 -16.33 -8.13
CA ASP A 205 1.17 -17.58 -7.46
C ASP A 205 0.27 -17.87 -6.25
N GLN A 206 -0.05 -16.85 -5.43
CA GLN A 206 -0.98 -17.01 -4.31
C GLN A 206 -2.42 -17.30 -4.77
N ILE A 207 -2.91 -16.65 -5.82
CA ILE A 207 -4.21 -16.94 -6.44
C ILE A 207 -4.29 -18.41 -6.82
N ARG A 208 -3.29 -18.92 -7.52
CA ARG A 208 -3.23 -20.32 -7.93
C ARG A 208 -3.21 -21.26 -6.73
N ARG A 209 -2.33 -21.02 -5.74
CA ARG A 209 -2.13 -21.93 -4.61
C ARG A 209 -3.24 -21.87 -3.57
N GLN A 210 -3.69 -20.67 -3.22
CA GLN A 210 -4.61 -20.49 -2.09
C GLN A 210 -6.10 -20.46 -2.50
N LEU A 211 -6.41 -20.01 -3.72
CA LEU A 211 -7.77 -20.02 -4.24
C LEU A 211 -8.07 -21.28 -5.07
N GLY A 212 -7.05 -22.09 -5.39
CA GLY A 212 -7.19 -23.26 -6.25
C GLY A 212 -7.67 -22.87 -7.66
N ALA A 213 -7.20 -21.72 -8.18
CA ALA A 213 -7.66 -21.20 -9.46
C ALA A 213 -7.00 -21.94 -10.63
N ASP A 214 -7.83 -22.33 -11.60
CA ASP A 214 -7.33 -22.76 -12.89
C ASP A 214 -6.93 -21.54 -13.72
N MET A 215 -5.72 -21.56 -14.26
CA MET A 215 -5.19 -20.47 -15.07
C MET A 215 -5.38 -20.76 -16.55
N VAL A 216 -6.11 -19.89 -17.22
CA VAL A 216 -6.25 -19.92 -18.70
C VAL A 216 -5.48 -18.75 -19.27
N ARG A 217 -4.47 -19.04 -20.08
CA ARG A 217 -3.77 -18.00 -20.85
C ARG A 217 -4.55 -17.74 -22.12
N LEU A 218 -4.98 -16.49 -22.29
CA LEU A 218 -5.53 -16.04 -23.56
C LEU A 218 -4.36 -15.86 -24.55
N PRO A 219 -4.51 -16.29 -25.82
CA PRO A 219 -3.52 -16.01 -26.82
C PRO A 219 -3.36 -14.50 -26.95
N ALA A 220 -2.14 -14.02 -26.99
CA ALA A 220 -1.86 -12.62 -27.34
C ALA A 220 -2.62 -12.36 -28.64
N GLY A 221 -3.49 -11.32 -28.63
CA GLY A 221 -4.45 -11.07 -29.72
C GLY A 221 -3.82 -11.00 -31.10
N GLY A 222 -3.67 -12.17 -31.70
CA GLY A 222 -3.32 -12.37 -33.05
C GLY A 222 -4.60 -12.64 -33.83
N ALA A 223 -4.99 -11.72 -34.69
CA ALA A 223 -5.89 -11.92 -35.79
C ALA A 223 -7.28 -12.52 -35.45
N GLY A 224 -8.08 -11.82 -34.69
CA GLY A 224 -9.51 -11.82 -34.96
C GLY A 224 -9.72 -11.15 -36.33
N ASN A 225 -10.50 -11.77 -37.22
CA ASN A 225 -10.83 -11.30 -38.57
C ASN A 225 -11.63 -9.96 -38.61
N GLY A 226 -11.24 -8.96 -37.83
CA GLY A 226 -11.69 -7.59 -37.96
C GLY A 226 -10.59 -6.80 -38.65
N ARG A 227 -10.82 -6.41 -39.92
CA ARG A 227 -10.02 -5.40 -40.58
C ARG A 227 -9.87 -4.14 -39.71
N VAL A 228 -8.87 -4.13 -38.85
CA VAL A 228 -8.27 -2.89 -38.39
C VAL A 228 -7.33 -2.51 -39.53
N GLU A 229 -7.61 -1.38 -40.21
CA GLU A 229 -6.68 -0.80 -41.17
C GLU A 229 -5.32 -0.72 -40.47
N GLU A 230 -4.38 -1.56 -40.92
CA GLU A 230 -2.97 -1.47 -40.59
C GLU A 230 -2.46 -0.10 -41.06
N ARG A 231 -2.52 0.89 -40.20
CA ARG A 231 -1.62 2.03 -40.35
C ARG A 231 -0.22 1.45 -40.24
N ALA A 232 0.60 1.76 -41.21
CA ALA A 232 1.98 1.32 -41.29
C ALA A 232 2.67 1.47 -39.93
N VAL A 233 2.79 0.35 -39.23
CA VAL A 233 3.50 0.29 -37.95
C VAL A 233 4.87 -0.24 -38.31
N ASP A 234 5.91 0.51 -37.94
CA ASP A 234 7.28 0.07 -38.16
C ASP A 234 7.48 -1.28 -37.51
N HIS A 235 7.73 -2.30 -38.29
CA HIS A 235 8.06 -3.63 -37.83
C HIS A 235 9.57 -3.76 -37.70
N VAL A 236 10.00 -4.15 -36.49
CA VAL A 236 11.38 -4.52 -36.22
C VAL A 236 11.39 -6.01 -35.91
N ASP A 237 12.09 -6.82 -36.74
CA ASP A 237 12.21 -8.26 -36.56
C ASP A 237 10.88 -9.02 -36.34
N GLY A 238 9.82 -8.59 -37.04
CA GLY A 238 8.48 -9.21 -36.95
C GLY A 238 7.62 -8.76 -35.76
N HIS A 239 8.10 -7.83 -34.96
CA HIS A 239 7.35 -7.23 -33.86
C HIS A 239 6.96 -5.80 -34.17
N THR A 240 5.78 -5.36 -33.72
CA THR A 240 5.39 -3.96 -33.82
C THR A 240 6.14 -3.14 -32.78
N TYR A 241 6.35 -1.85 -33.04
CA TYR A 241 6.94 -0.94 -32.04
C TYR A 241 6.17 -0.95 -30.73
N ARG A 242 4.84 -1.09 -30.79
CA ARG A 242 3.97 -1.22 -29.62
C ARG A 242 4.33 -2.47 -28.80
N ASP A 243 4.55 -3.61 -29.44
CA ASP A 243 4.91 -4.86 -28.77
C ASP A 243 6.29 -4.76 -28.12
N LEU A 244 7.23 -4.08 -28.77
CA LEU A 244 8.56 -3.84 -28.22
C LEU A 244 8.51 -2.92 -27.00
N VAL A 245 7.69 -1.87 -27.04
CA VAL A 245 7.49 -0.96 -25.89
C VAL A 245 6.79 -1.70 -24.75
N ALA A 246 5.74 -2.45 -25.04
CA ALA A 246 5.03 -3.26 -24.05
C ALA A 246 5.97 -4.27 -23.39
N SER A 247 6.76 -5.00 -24.18
CA SER A 247 7.76 -5.94 -23.65
C SER A 247 8.80 -5.25 -22.76
N ARG A 248 9.23 -4.04 -23.10
CA ARG A 248 10.18 -3.28 -22.31
C ARG A 248 9.59 -2.77 -20.99
N ILE A 249 8.33 -2.35 -21.02
CA ILE A 249 7.59 -1.97 -19.81
C ILE A 249 7.40 -3.19 -18.91
N SER A 250 6.99 -4.33 -19.48
CA SER A 250 6.85 -5.60 -18.78
C SER A 250 8.14 -6.02 -18.07
N LEU A 251 9.27 -5.95 -18.76
CA LEU A 251 10.58 -6.26 -18.18
C LEU A 251 11.00 -5.30 -17.06
N SER A 252 10.52 -4.05 -17.09
CA SER A 252 10.76 -3.09 -16.01
C SER A 252 9.89 -3.31 -14.78
N ILE A 253 8.73 -3.94 -14.95
CA ILE A 253 7.77 -4.24 -13.90
C ILE A 253 8.05 -5.60 -13.26
N ARG A 254 8.42 -6.60 -14.05
CA ARG A 254 8.81 -7.92 -13.56
C ARG A 254 10.12 -7.87 -12.80
N SER A 255 10.20 -8.60 -11.70
CA SER A 255 11.47 -8.87 -11.06
C SER A 255 12.36 -9.68 -12.03
N THR A 256 13.62 -9.31 -12.10
CA THR A 256 14.62 -9.70 -13.08
C THR A 256 15.01 -11.19 -13.13
N GLN A 257 14.15 -12.08 -12.72
CA GLN A 257 14.45 -13.52 -12.69
C GLN A 257 14.28 -14.25 -14.05
N ASP A 258 13.66 -13.61 -15.03
CA ASP A 258 13.58 -14.14 -16.39
C ASP A 258 14.59 -13.44 -17.32
N GLU A 259 15.86 -13.75 -17.12
CA GLU A 259 16.97 -13.26 -17.95
C GLU A 259 16.95 -13.76 -19.41
N THR A 260 15.94 -14.51 -19.81
CA THR A 260 15.91 -15.20 -21.10
C THR A 260 15.27 -14.41 -22.23
N VAL A 261 14.65 -13.26 -21.95
CA VAL A 261 14.07 -12.45 -23.02
C VAL A 261 15.05 -11.33 -23.42
N PRO A 262 15.63 -11.38 -24.61
CA PRO A 262 16.54 -10.33 -25.07
C PRO A 262 15.81 -8.99 -25.15
N LEU A 263 16.43 -7.95 -24.58
CA LEU A 263 15.91 -6.59 -24.67
C LEU A 263 15.84 -6.16 -26.15
N PRO A 264 14.68 -5.65 -26.61
CA PRO A 264 14.58 -5.16 -27.98
C PRO A 264 15.53 -3.97 -28.16
N GLN A 265 16.35 -4.03 -29.19
CA GLN A 265 17.23 -2.93 -29.54
C GLN A 265 16.40 -1.81 -30.20
N ARG A 266 16.68 -0.58 -29.84
CA ARG A 266 16.03 0.57 -30.46
C ARG A 266 16.44 0.64 -31.92
N PRO A 267 15.53 0.76 -32.89
CA PRO A 267 15.91 1.06 -34.24
C PRO A 267 16.64 2.41 -34.27
N GLY A 268 17.82 2.45 -34.89
CA GLY A 268 18.66 3.63 -35.06
C GLY A 268 18.03 4.66 -35.99
#